data_1f5d14067453c30343a568c1856fb762
#
_entry.id   1f5d14067453c30343a568c1856fb762
#
_cell.length_a   1.000
_cell.length_b   1.000
_cell.length_c   1.000
_cell.angle_alpha   90.00
_cell.angle_beta   90.00
_cell.angle_gamma   90.00
#
_symmetry.space_group_name_H-M   'P 1'
#
loop_
_entity.id
_entity.type
_entity.pdbx_description
1 polymer ?
#
loop_
_entity_poly.entity_id
_entity_poly.type
_entity_poly.pdbx_seq_one_letter_code
_entity_poly.pdbx_strand_id
1 'polypeptide(L)'
;MILRPADGVQHLITQPDHAALAGRIMEHWASLATAERRHQILRAVRDHDNGWHEPDAAPTIDAATGAVRDFVSVPAAVKQDVWPRCLDGLADAPWAGALVAHHALSVYDRLRSDAGWAAFFARMESSRTRLLDVTGGSMEALVRDYVYVRLGDLASLAFCNAWPDPQVLGPWTIRLLDARHLLVEPNPFVYDVPIEVAARVLPAAPFGGDDELRTALHAAPIVTVTGVVVGRTRTS
;
A
#
# COMPACT_ATOMS: atom_id res chain seq x y z
N MET A 1 7.11 -2.81 6.05
CA MET A 1 8.31 -2.41 5.29
C MET A 1 8.30 -3.06 3.92
N ILE A 2 8.63 -2.34 2.86
CA ILE A 2 8.83 -2.84 1.50
C ILE A 2 10.32 -2.93 1.24
N LEU A 3 10.77 -4.02 0.61
CA LEU A 3 12.16 -4.28 0.27
C LEU A 3 12.33 -4.20 -1.26
N ARG A 4 12.80 -3.07 -1.77
CA ARG A 4 13.09 -2.90 -3.19
C ARG A 4 14.53 -3.32 -3.47
N PRO A 5 14.77 -4.34 -4.31
CA PRO A 5 16.13 -4.75 -4.67
C PRO A 5 16.82 -3.69 -5.53
N ALA A 6 18.12 -3.51 -5.28
CA ALA A 6 19.04 -2.70 -6.09
C ALA A 6 20.42 -3.37 -6.05
N ASP A 7 21.34 -3.00 -6.94
CA ASP A 7 22.64 -3.67 -7.10
C ASP A 7 23.44 -3.72 -5.79
N GLY A 8 23.49 -4.88 -5.14
CA GLY A 8 24.22 -5.14 -3.89
C GLY A 8 23.64 -4.48 -2.63
N VAL A 9 22.55 -3.74 -2.76
CA VAL A 9 21.83 -3.09 -1.65
C VAL A 9 20.34 -3.36 -1.75
N GLN A 10 19.60 -3.01 -0.70
CA GLN A 10 18.14 -2.98 -0.73
C GLN A 10 17.66 -1.61 -0.24
N HIS A 11 16.66 -1.09 -0.91
CA HIS A 11 15.95 0.11 -0.50
C HIS A 11 14.78 -0.28 0.37
N LEU A 12 14.78 0.19 1.62
CA LEU A 12 13.68 -0.03 2.56
C LEU A 12 12.73 1.16 2.49
N ILE A 13 11.52 0.89 2.00
CA ILE A 13 10.44 1.87 1.87
C ILE A 13 9.38 1.54 2.91
N THR A 14 8.90 2.54 3.65
CA THR A 14 7.84 2.30 4.64
C THR A 14 6.49 2.09 3.96
N GLN A 15 5.59 1.36 4.61
CA GLN A 15 4.22 1.21 4.13
C GLN A 15 3.46 2.55 4.07
N PRO A 16 3.60 3.47 5.06
CA PRO A 16 3.06 4.81 4.93
C PRO A 16 3.60 5.61 3.75
N ASP A 17 4.90 5.49 3.41
CA ASP A 17 5.47 6.21 2.27
C ASP A 17 4.92 5.70 0.92
N HIS A 18 4.72 4.36 0.77
CA HIS A 18 4.09 3.83 -0.44
C HIS A 18 2.61 4.25 -0.53
N ALA A 19 1.88 4.29 0.59
CA ALA A 19 0.49 4.75 0.60
C ALA A 19 0.39 6.24 0.24
N ALA A 20 1.32 7.07 0.73
CA ALA A 20 1.42 8.47 0.32
C ALA A 20 1.72 8.60 -1.18
N LEU A 21 2.59 7.74 -1.74
CA LEU A 21 2.84 7.66 -3.18
C LEU A 21 1.58 7.26 -3.95
N ALA A 22 0.82 6.26 -3.46
CA ALA A 22 -0.46 5.86 -4.04
C ALA A 22 -1.42 7.05 -4.13
N GLY A 23 -1.52 7.84 -3.05
CA GLY A 23 -2.31 9.07 -3.03
C GLY A 23 -1.91 10.05 -4.13
N ARG A 24 -0.61 10.34 -4.28
CA ARG A 24 -0.09 11.23 -5.33
C ARG A 24 -0.41 10.73 -6.75
N ILE A 25 -0.28 9.43 -7.01
CA ILE A 25 -0.66 8.85 -8.30
C ILE A 25 -2.16 9.05 -8.57
N MET A 26 -3.00 8.76 -7.58
CA MET A 26 -4.45 8.81 -7.73
C MET A 26 -5.03 10.24 -7.80
N GLU A 27 -4.31 11.26 -7.32
CA GLU A 27 -4.69 12.68 -7.51
C GLU A 27 -4.81 13.06 -9.00
N HIS A 28 -4.03 12.39 -9.87
CA HIS A 28 -3.98 12.60 -11.32
C HIS A 28 -4.89 11.66 -12.11
N TRP A 29 -5.62 10.76 -11.45
CA TRP A 29 -6.52 9.81 -12.10
C TRP A 29 -7.77 10.50 -12.62
N ALA A 30 -7.96 10.57 -13.94
CA ALA A 30 -8.96 11.41 -14.59
C ALA A 30 -10.40 11.13 -14.12
N SER A 31 -10.81 9.85 -14.02
CA SER A 31 -12.18 9.53 -13.58
C SER A 31 -12.42 9.81 -12.09
N LEU A 32 -11.36 9.85 -11.27
CA LEU A 32 -11.48 10.21 -9.86
C LEU A 32 -11.68 11.73 -9.67
N ALA A 33 -11.27 12.55 -10.64
CA ALA A 33 -11.38 14.01 -10.54
C ALA A 33 -12.83 14.49 -10.34
N THR A 34 -13.79 13.75 -10.88
CA THR A 34 -15.23 14.07 -10.80
C THR A 34 -16.02 13.18 -9.84
N ALA A 35 -15.34 12.29 -9.09
CA ALA A 35 -16.03 11.41 -8.14
C ALA A 35 -16.63 12.20 -6.98
N GLU A 36 -17.88 11.89 -6.62
CA GLU A 36 -18.64 12.55 -5.55
C GLU A 36 -17.86 12.61 -4.22
N ARG A 37 -17.19 11.49 -3.87
CA ARG A 37 -16.44 11.35 -2.61
C ARG A 37 -14.93 11.44 -2.82
N ARG A 38 -14.47 12.15 -3.86
CA ARG A 38 -13.05 12.26 -4.24
C ARG A 38 -12.13 12.47 -3.03
N HIS A 39 -12.45 13.43 -2.16
CA HIS A 39 -11.62 13.76 -1.01
C HIS A 39 -11.47 12.57 -0.04
N GLN A 40 -12.58 11.88 0.26
CA GLN A 40 -12.58 10.71 1.14
C GLN A 40 -11.86 9.51 0.51
N ILE A 41 -12.01 9.32 -0.80
CA ILE A 41 -11.32 8.27 -1.55
C ILE A 41 -9.81 8.53 -1.53
N LEU A 42 -9.37 9.74 -1.85
CA LEU A 42 -7.95 10.11 -1.81
C LEU A 42 -7.37 10.01 -0.39
N ARG A 43 -8.16 10.36 0.64
CA ARG A 43 -7.76 10.17 2.04
C ARG A 43 -7.54 8.68 2.34
N ALA A 44 -8.46 7.81 1.91
CA ALA A 44 -8.31 6.37 2.07
C ALA A 44 -7.07 5.83 1.34
N VAL A 45 -6.85 6.24 0.08
CA VAL A 45 -5.68 5.81 -0.70
C VAL A 45 -4.38 6.24 -0.03
N ARG A 46 -4.29 7.50 0.42
CA ARG A 46 -3.05 8.05 1.00
C ARG A 46 -2.71 7.45 2.36
N ASP A 47 -3.74 7.10 3.16
CA ASP A 47 -3.56 6.79 4.58
C ASP A 47 -3.85 5.30 4.89
N HIS A 48 -4.12 4.44 3.87
CA HIS A 48 -4.57 3.05 4.10
C HIS A 48 -3.58 2.20 4.91
N ASP A 49 -2.29 2.51 4.85
CA ASP A 49 -1.23 1.76 5.52
C ASP A 49 -0.54 2.54 6.66
N ASN A 50 -1.15 3.64 7.15
CA ASN A 50 -0.56 4.43 8.24
C ASN A 50 -0.44 3.65 9.57
N GLY A 51 -1.18 2.58 9.76
CA GLY A 51 -1.02 1.69 10.92
C GLY A 51 0.32 0.95 10.98
N TRP A 52 1.08 0.96 9.87
CA TRP A 52 2.42 0.36 9.79
C TRP A 52 3.54 1.26 10.34
N HIS A 53 3.26 2.49 10.77
CA HIS A 53 4.30 3.40 11.28
C HIS A 53 5.19 2.74 12.34
N GLU A 54 4.58 2.10 13.33
CA GLU A 54 5.33 1.47 14.44
C GLU A 54 6.08 0.20 14.00
N PRO A 55 5.48 -0.78 13.29
CA PRO A 55 6.23 -1.93 12.77
C PRO A 55 7.37 -1.54 11.81
N ASP A 56 7.19 -0.51 11.00
CA ASP A 56 8.22 -0.05 10.06
C ASP A 56 9.34 0.75 10.74
N ALA A 57 9.06 1.38 11.89
CA ALA A 57 10.08 2.04 12.71
C ALA A 57 10.95 1.03 13.48
N ALA A 58 10.42 -0.17 13.75
CA ALA A 58 11.13 -1.23 14.47
C ALA A 58 11.07 -2.56 13.69
N PRO A 59 11.68 -2.63 12.48
CA PRO A 59 11.65 -3.84 11.66
C PRO A 59 12.36 -4.99 12.37
N THR A 60 11.98 -6.22 11.95
CA THR A 60 12.54 -7.46 12.47
C THR A 60 13.17 -8.30 11.37
N ILE A 61 14.01 -9.26 11.77
CA ILE A 61 14.58 -10.23 10.85
C ILE A 61 13.87 -11.58 10.96
N ASP A 62 14.06 -12.40 9.95
CA ASP A 62 13.83 -13.83 10.06
C ASP A 62 15.01 -14.47 10.79
N ALA A 63 14.76 -15.08 11.95
CA ALA A 63 15.81 -15.62 12.81
C ALA A 63 16.62 -16.78 12.18
N ALA A 64 16.04 -17.47 11.19
CA ALA A 64 16.72 -18.59 10.53
C ALA A 64 17.68 -18.12 9.41
N THR A 65 17.35 -16.99 8.77
CA THR A 65 18.10 -16.51 7.60
C THR A 65 18.82 -15.18 7.84
N GLY A 66 18.48 -14.43 8.88
CA GLY A 66 18.96 -13.05 9.10
C GLY A 66 18.39 -12.03 8.13
N ALA A 67 17.48 -12.44 7.24
CA ALA A 67 16.86 -11.55 6.26
C ALA A 67 15.85 -10.60 6.91
N VAL A 68 15.82 -9.35 6.45
CA VAL A 68 14.80 -8.38 6.89
C VAL A 68 13.41 -8.89 6.51
N ARG A 69 12.47 -8.87 7.44
CA ARG A 69 11.07 -9.19 7.16
C ARG A 69 10.40 -8.03 6.43
N ASP A 70 9.81 -8.36 5.31
CA ASP A 70 8.92 -7.46 4.59
C ASP A 70 7.48 -7.55 5.14
N PHE A 71 6.56 -6.73 4.60
CA PHE A 71 5.15 -6.72 5.00
C PHE A 71 4.42 -8.05 4.74
N VAL A 72 4.96 -8.89 3.84
CA VAL A 72 4.39 -10.21 3.55
C VAL A 72 4.87 -11.26 4.56
N SER A 73 6.12 -11.17 5.01
CA SER A 73 6.76 -12.16 5.87
C SER A 73 6.67 -11.89 7.37
N VAL A 74 6.20 -10.69 7.80
CA VAL A 74 5.95 -10.41 9.22
C VAL A 74 4.88 -11.34 9.81
N PRO A 75 4.89 -11.61 11.13
CA PRO A 75 3.90 -12.45 11.79
C PRO A 75 2.46 -11.98 11.56
N ALA A 76 1.51 -12.95 11.58
CA ALA A 76 0.09 -12.66 11.42
C ALA A 76 -0.44 -11.64 12.44
N ALA A 77 0.05 -11.70 13.69
CA ALA A 77 -0.35 -10.75 14.73
C ALA A 77 -0.06 -9.29 14.35
N VAL A 78 1.10 -9.01 13.74
CA VAL A 78 1.44 -7.67 13.24
C VAL A 78 0.45 -7.25 12.15
N LYS A 79 0.19 -8.13 11.17
CA LYS A 79 -0.76 -7.88 10.08
C LYS A 79 -2.19 -7.60 10.57
N GLN A 80 -2.61 -8.29 11.64
CA GLN A 80 -3.94 -8.10 12.22
C GLN A 80 -4.06 -6.81 13.04
N ASP A 81 -2.95 -6.32 13.61
CA ASP A 81 -2.93 -5.16 14.50
C ASP A 81 -2.79 -3.82 13.77
N VAL A 82 -2.17 -3.77 12.60
CA VAL A 82 -1.97 -2.52 11.85
C VAL A 82 -3.28 -1.91 11.35
N TRP A 83 -4.26 -2.71 10.96
CA TRP A 83 -5.52 -2.20 10.37
C TRP A 83 -6.42 -1.44 11.33
N PRO A 84 -6.63 -1.90 12.59
CA PRO A 84 -7.30 -1.08 13.58
C PRO A 84 -6.64 0.27 13.81
N ARG A 85 -5.31 0.33 13.82
CA ARG A 85 -4.55 1.59 13.95
C ARG A 85 -4.76 2.52 12.75
N CYS A 86 -4.87 1.96 11.53
CA CYS A 86 -5.27 2.75 10.34
C CYS A 86 -6.63 3.41 10.55
N LEU A 87 -7.61 2.65 11.08
CA LEU A 87 -8.96 3.16 11.30
C LEU A 87 -9.00 4.24 12.38
N ASP A 88 -8.20 4.11 13.44
CA ASP A 88 -8.09 5.14 14.49
C ASP A 88 -7.59 6.47 13.91
N GLY A 89 -6.63 6.43 12.96
CA GLY A 89 -6.13 7.60 12.23
C GLY A 89 -7.14 8.23 11.25
N LEU A 90 -8.27 7.56 10.98
CA LEU A 90 -9.33 7.99 10.06
C LEU A 90 -10.66 8.30 10.78
N ALA A 91 -10.63 8.52 12.10
CA ALA A 91 -11.83 8.79 12.89
C ALA A 91 -12.64 10.02 12.41
N ASP A 92 -11.96 11.00 11.83
CA ASP A 92 -12.54 12.22 11.22
C ASP A 92 -13.05 12.01 9.77
N ALA A 93 -12.80 10.84 9.18
CA ALA A 93 -13.08 10.54 7.77
C ALA A 93 -13.78 9.17 7.62
N PRO A 94 -15.04 9.02 8.08
CA PRO A 94 -15.68 7.70 8.21
C PRO A 94 -15.85 6.94 6.89
N TRP A 95 -16.03 7.62 5.75
CA TRP A 95 -16.04 6.94 4.44
C TRP A 95 -14.65 6.38 4.07
N ALA A 96 -13.59 7.16 4.31
CA ALA A 96 -12.23 6.68 4.11
C ALA A 96 -11.94 5.48 5.04
N GLY A 97 -12.35 5.54 6.30
CA GLY A 97 -12.27 4.41 7.22
C GLY A 97 -13.02 3.16 6.73
N ALA A 98 -14.24 3.32 6.16
CA ALA A 98 -14.99 2.20 5.58
C ALA A 98 -14.24 1.56 4.39
N LEU A 99 -13.63 2.38 3.52
CA LEU A 99 -12.79 1.92 2.40
C LEU A 99 -11.56 1.15 2.89
N VAL A 100 -10.88 1.63 3.93
CA VAL A 100 -9.69 0.97 4.52
C VAL A 100 -10.08 -0.32 5.23
N ALA A 101 -11.20 -0.36 5.96
CA ALA A 101 -11.70 -1.60 6.54
C ALA A 101 -12.06 -2.65 5.46
N HIS A 102 -12.63 -2.21 4.34
CA HIS A 102 -12.90 -3.08 3.19
C HIS A 102 -11.61 -3.56 2.52
N HIS A 103 -10.61 -2.70 2.42
CA HIS A 103 -9.28 -3.05 1.89
C HIS A 103 -8.63 -4.15 2.73
N ALA A 104 -8.61 -4.01 4.05
CA ALA A 104 -8.11 -5.03 4.98
C ALA A 104 -8.76 -6.40 4.76
N LEU A 105 -10.10 -6.43 4.62
CA LEU A 105 -10.85 -7.64 4.35
C LEU A 105 -10.49 -8.26 2.98
N SER A 106 -10.28 -7.42 1.97
CA SER A 106 -9.97 -7.86 0.60
C SER A 106 -8.54 -8.39 0.47
N VAL A 107 -7.57 -7.76 1.12
CA VAL A 107 -6.14 -8.19 1.08
C VAL A 107 -5.97 -9.59 1.69
N TYR A 108 -6.71 -9.89 2.77
CA TYR A 108 -6.60 -11.16 3.47
C TYR A 108 -7.72 -12.15 3.19
N ASP A 109 -8.57 -11.91 2.20
CA ASP A 109 -9.76 -12.74 1.93
C ASP A 109 -9.43 -14.24 1.79
N ARG A 110 -8.26 -14.59 1.23
CA ARG A 110 -7.77 -15.97 1.14
C ARG A 110 -7.58 -16.66 2.50
N LEU A 111 -7.47 -15.89 3.59
CA LEU A 111 -7.28 -16.40 4.96
C LEU A 111 -8.61 -16.46 5.75
N ARG A 112 -9.74 -16.22 5.10
CA ARG A 112 -11.06 -16.16 5.75
C ARG A 112 -11.45 -17.48 6.43
N SER A 113 -11.00 -18.62 5.90
CA SER A 113 -11.25 -19.94 6.49
C SER A 113 -10.27 -20.33 7.61
N ASP A 114 -9.23 -19.52 7.86
CA ASP A 114 -8.28 -19.77 8.93
C ASP A 114 -8.84 -19.27 10.25
N ALA A 115 -8.98 -20.18 11.24
CA ALA A 115 -9.50 -19.88 12.56
C ALA A 115 -8.70 -18.79 13.29
N GLY A 116 -7.38 -18.68 13.03
CA GLY A 116 -6.51 -17.64 13.59
C GLY A 116 -6.83 -16.22 13.08
N TRP A 117 -7.65 -16.11 12.02
CA TRP A 117 -8.07 -14.84 11.44
C TRP A 117 -9.54 -14.47 11.72
N ALA A 118 -10.31 -15.37 12.34
CA ALA A 118 -11.75 -15.17 12.56
C ALA A 118 -12.07 -13.86 13.31
N ALA A 119 -11.35 -13.59 14.40
CA ALA A 119 -11.54 -12.37 15.19
C ALA A 119 -11.19 -11.10 14.40
N PHE A 120 -10.15 -11.14 13.57
CA PHE A 120 -9.77 -10.04 12.68
C PHE A 120 -10.88 -9.72 11.67
N PHE A 121 -11.38 -10.74 10.96
CA PHE A 121 -12.47 -10.56 10.00
C PHE A 121 -13.72 -9.99 10.67
N ALA A 122 -14.15 -10.56 11.81
CA ALA A 122 -15.30 -10.06 12.54
C ALA A 122 -15.14 -8.59 12.95
N ARG A 123 -13.95 -8.20 13.43
CA ARG A 123 -13.64 -6.81 13.80
C ARG A 123 -13.69 -5.86 12.60
N MET A 124 -13.08 -6.23 11.48
CA MET A 124 -13.05 -5.37 10.28
C MET A 124 -14.44 -5.26 9.63
N GLU A 125 -15.21 -6.35 9.59
CA GLU A 125 -16.60 -6.34 9.10
C GLU A 125 -17.50 -5.45 9.96
N SER A 126 -17.42 -5.57 11.29
CA SER A 126 -18.13 -4.71 12.22
C SER A 126 -17.76 -3.23 12.06
N SER A 127 -16.46 -2.94 11.93
CA SER A 127 -15.98 -1.57 11.70
C SER A 127 -16.51 -1.00 10.39
N ARG A 128 -16.43 -1.76 9.29
CA ARG A 128 -16.95 -1.35 7.99
C ARG A 128 -18.46 -1.06 8.06
N THR A 129 -19.25 -1.97 8.65
CA THR A 129 -20.70 -1.80 8.78
C THR A 129 -21.03 -0.53 9.57
N ARG A 130 -20.44 -0.35 10.74
CA ARG A 130 -20.65 0.85 11.56
C ARG A 130 -20.27 2.14 10.82
N LEU A 131 -19.18 2.14 10.06
CA LEU A 131 -18.75 3.33 9.31
C LEU A 131 -19.66 3.63 8.11
N LEU A 132 -20.22 2.60 7.47
CA LEU A 132 -21.25 2.77 6.46
C LEU A 132 -22.53 3.36 7.04
N ASP A 133 -22.98 2.88 8.21
CA ASP A 133 -24.16 3.41 8.90
C ASP A 133 -23.97 4.90 9.25
N VAL A 134 -22.80 5.27 9.77
CA VAL A 134 -22.46 6.68 10.08
C VAL A 134 -22.51 7.58 8.85
N THR A 135 -22.10 7.07 7.68
CA THR A 135 -22.08 7.86 6.44
C THR A 135 -23.40 7.81 5.65
N GLY A 136 -24.33 6.92 6.01
CA GLY A 136 -25.50 6.61 5.20
C GLY A 136 -25.15 5.98 3.86
N GLY A 137 -23.95 5.39 3.73
CA GLY A 137 -23.45 4.81 2.51
C GLY A 137 -23.88 3.37 2.29
N SER A 138 -23.91 2.92 1.03
CA SER A 138 -24.21 1.54 0.67
C SER A 138 -22.95 0.73 0.36
N MET A 139 -23.03 -0.59 0.48
CA MET A 139 -21.96 -1.50 0.04
C MET A 139 -21.66 -1.36 -1.45
N GLU A 140 -22.66 -1.11 -2.28
CA GLU A 140 -22.48 -0.91 -3.73
C GLU A 140 -21.62 0.33 -4.00
N ALA A 141 -21.92 1.46 -3.32
CA ALA A 141 -21.12 2.67 -3.43
C ALA A 141 -19.69 2.45 -2.91
N LEU A 142 -19.53 1.72 -1.81
CA LEU A 142 -18.23 1.40 -1.24
C LEU A 142 -17.38 0.58 -2.22
N VAL A 143 -17.93 -0.48 -2.79
CA VAL A 143 -17.20 -1.34 -3.76
C VAL A 143 -16.82 -0.56 -5.01
N ARG A 144 -17.70 0.32 -5.51
CA ARG A 144 -17.39 1.20 -6.63
C ARG A 144 -16.22 2.15 -6.32
N ASP A 145 -16.20 2.78 -5.15
CA ASP A 145 -15.16 3.72 -4.74
C ASP A 145 -13.86 2.98 -4.34
N TYR A 146 -13.95 1.75 -3.84
CA TYR A 146 -12.82 0.91 -3.44
C TYR A 146 -11.88 0.58 -4.59
N VAL A 147 -12.34 0.54 -5.82
CA VAL A 147 -11.50 0.31 -7.00
C VAL A 147 -10.33 1.28 -7.04
N TYR A 148 -10.54 2.55 -6.66
CA TYR A 148 -9.47 3.56 -6.63
C TYR A 148 -8.43 3.30 -5.54
N VAL A 149 -8.86 2.80 -4.37
CA VAL A 149 -7.92 2.40 -3.30
C VAL A 149 -7.04 1.27 -3.81
N ARG A 150 -7.65 0.25 -4.41
CA ARG A 150 -6.93 -0.92 -4.92
C ARG A 150 -5.99 -0.61 -6.07
N LEU A 151 -6.37 0.29 -6.98
CA LEU A 151 -5.52 0.74 -8.09
C LEU A 151 -4.32 1.53 -7.59
N GLY A 152 -4.53 2.45 -6.65
CA GLY A 152 -3.45 3.23 -6.06
C GLY A 152 -2.45 2.36 -5.30
N ASP A 153 -2.94 1.44 -4.47
CA ASP A 153 -2.16 0.43 -3.76
C ASP A 153 -1.30 -0.40 -4.72
N LEU A 154 -1.92 -1.01 -5.75
CA LEU A 154 -1.21 -1.82 -6.73
C LEU A 154 -0.16 -1.03 -7.52
N ALA A 155 -0.47 0.20 -7.94
CA ALA A 155 0.46 1.03 -8.70
C ALA A 155 1.69 1.39 -7.86
N SER A 156 1.48 1.83 -6.62
CA SER A 156 2.57 2.17 -5.72
C SER A 156 3.38 0.95 -5.30
N LEU A 157 2.74 -0.19 -4.98
CA LEU A 157 3.43 -1.44 -4.66
C LEU A 157 4.24 -1.98 -5.84
N ALA A 158 3.70 -1.97 -7.06
CA ALA A 158 4.45 -2.41 -8.25
C ALA A 158 5.73 -1.60 -8.43
N PHE A 159 5.67 -0.28 -8.24
CA PHE A 159 6.84 0.58 -8.27
C PHE A 159 7.77 0.34 -7.08
N CYS A 160 7.27 0.37 -5.85
CA CYS A 160 8.07 0.27 -4.63
C CYS A 160 8.75 -1.09 -4.46
N ASN A 161 8.13 -2.19 -4.87
CA ASN A 161 8.73 -3.53 -4.83
C ASN A 161 9.57 -3.87 -6.09
N ALA A 162 9.51 -3.03 -7.12
CA ALA A 162 10.06 -3.37 -8.43
C ALA A 162 9.52 -4.71 -8.98
N TRP A 163 8.20 -4.95 -8.87
CA TRP A 163 7.61 -6.20 -9.31
C TRP A 163 7.82 -6.44 -10.81
N PRO A 164 8.35 -7.61 -11.20
CA PRO A 164 8.60 -7.93 -12.61
C PRO A 164 7.30 -8.26 -13.36
N ASP A 165 6.31 -8.80 -12.65
CA ASP A 165 5.06 -9.29 -13.25
C ASP A 165 3.99 -8.20 -13.29
N PRO A 166 3.20 -8.12 -14.39
CA PRO A 166 2.08 -7.21 -14.49
C PRO A 166 1.01 -7.50 -13.43
N GLN A 167 0.42 -6.43 -12.90
CA GLN A 167 -0.74 -6.51 -12.00
C GLN A 167 -2.00 -6.15 -12.79
N VAL A 168 -3.05 -6.96 -12.68
CA VAL A 168 -4.31 -6.76 -13.41
C VAL A 168 -5.44 -6.51 -12.41
N LEU A 169 -6.19 -5.43 -12.61
CA LEU A 169 -7.40 -5.12 -11.86
C LEU A 169 -8.49 -4.59 -12.79
N GLY A 170 -9.53 -5.39 -13.00
CA GLY A 170 -10.59 -5.06 -13.97
C GLY A 170 -10.01 -4.82 -15.36
N PRO A 171 -10.25 -3.65 -15.98
CA PRO A 171 -9.71 -3.33 -17.29
C PRO A 171 -8.25 -2.86 -17.28
N TRP A 172 -7.68 -2.58 -16.10
CA TRP A 172 -6.34 -1.98 -16.00
C TRP A 172 -5.24 -3.03 -15.83
N THR A 173 -4.15 -2.82 -16.54
CA THR A 173 -2.87 -3.51 -16.36
C THR A 173 -1.82 -2.50 -15.90
N ILE A 174 -1.14 -2.81 -14.81
CA ILE A 174 -0.09 -2.00 -14.20
C ILE A 174 1.20 -2.82 -14.25
N ARG A 175 2.26 -2.28 -14.84
CA ARG A 175 3.55 -2.98 -14.92
C ARG A 175 4.73 -2.03 -14.99
N LEU A 176 5.86 -2.42 -14.45
CA LEU A 176 7.13 -1.75 -14.70
C LEU A 176 7.60 -2.03 -16.13
N LEU A 177 8.03 -0.98 -16.84
CA LEU A 177 8.77 -1.09 -18.09
C LEU A 177 10.28 -1.22 -17.83
N ASP A 178 10.74 -0.54 -16.80
CA ASP A 178 12.09 -0.55 -16.27
C ASP A 178 12.09 -0.03 -14.81
N ALA A 179 13.25 0.19 -14.22
CA ALA A 179 13.39 0.62 -12.82
C ALA A 179 12.71 1.98 -12.51
N ARG A 180 12.37 2.79 -13.53
CA ARG A 180 11.85 4.16 -13.37
C ARG A 180 10.49 4.40 -14.03
N HIS A 181 10.05 3.55 -14.94
CA HIS A 181 8.82 3.76 -15.69
C HIS A 181 7.77 2.71 -15.33
N LEU A 182 6.67 3.18 -14.73
CA LEU A 182 5.48 2.40 -14.45
C LEU A 182 4.42 2.69 -15.50
N LEU A 183 3.96 1.68 -16.21
CA LEU A 183 2.90 1.79 -17.22
C LEU A 183 1.55 1.42 -16.61
N VAL A 184 0.53 2.22 -16.91
CA VAL A 184 -0.88 1.91 -16.64
C VAL A 184 -1.66 1.91 -17.95
N GLU A 185 -2.32 0.80 -18.28
CA GLU A 185 -3.15 0.61 -19.47
C GLU A 185 -4.54 0.11 -19.10
N PRO A 186 -5.64 0.69 -19.68
CA PRO A 186 -5.68 1.93 -20.50
C PRO A 186 -5.23 3.15 -19.71
N ASN A 187 -4.70 4.16 -20.40
CA ASN A 187 -4.19 5.38 -19.79
C ASN A 187 -5.30 6.13 -19.02
N PRO A 188 -5.19 6.27 -17.68
CA PRO A 188 -6.15 7.04 -16.89
C PRO A 188 -5.71 8.48 -16.65
N PHE A 189 -4.56 8.91 -17.17
CA PHE A 189 -3.93 10.20 -16.87
C PHE A 189 -4.02 11.14 -18.06
N VAL A 190 -4.10 12.44 -17.78
CA VAL A 190 -4.05 13.50 -18.81
C VAL A 190 -2.61 13.74 -19.27
N TYR A 191 -1.64 13.47 -18.41
CA TYR A 191 -0.20 13.59 -18.65
C TYR A 191 0.55 12.55 -17.82
N ASP A 192 1.83 12.34 -18.16
CA ASP A 192 2.69 11.47 -17.36
C ASP A 192 2.88 12.03 -15.95
N VAL A 193 2.83 11.16 -14.94
CA VAL A 193 2.88 11.56 -13.53
C VAL A 193 4.27 11.28 -12.96
N PRO A 194 5.06 12.31 -12.61
CA PRO A 194 6.31 12.10 -11.90
C PRO A 194 6.04 11.55 -10.51
N ILE A 195 6.81 10.54 -10.12
CA ILE A 195 6.68 9.87 -8.82
C ILE A 195 8.00 9.80 -8.10
N GLU A 196 7.92 9.87 -6.79
CA GLU A 196 9.08 9.75 -5.90
C GLU A 196 8.66 9.15 -4.55
N VAL A 197 9.56 8.40 -3.94
CA VAL A 197 9.38 7.84 -2.60
C VAL A 197 10.69 7.82 -1.85
N ALA A 198 10.65 8.14 -0.56
CA ALA A 198 11.81 8.03 0.32
C ALA A 198 12.15 6.57 0.60
N ALA A 199 13.44 6.26 0.66
CA ALA A 199 13.93 4.93 1.02
C ALA A 199 15.21 5.03 1.85
N ARG A 200 15.39 4.12 2.80
CA ARG A 200 16.67 3.91 3.47
C ARG A 200 17.45 2.83 2.74
N VAL A 201 18.76 3.05 2.60
CA VAL A 201 19.64 2.12 1.86
C VAL A 201 20.40 1.25 2.84
N LEU A 202 20.21 -0.06 2.75
CA LEU A 202 20.95 -1.05 3.53
C LEU A 202 21.68 -2.03 2.60
N PRO A 203 22.78 -2.67 3.06
CA PRO A 203 23.35 -3.81 2.35
C PRO A 203 22.32 -4.92 2.16
N ALA A 204 22.36 -5.60 1.02
CA ALA A 204 21.58 -6.81 0.76
C ALA A 204 22.26 -8.03 1.42
N ALA A 205 22.45 -7.99 2.74
CA ALA A 205 23.13 -9.00 3.54
C ALA A 205 22.30 -9.36 4.78
N PRO A 206 22.49 -10.57 5.34
CA PRO A 206 21.86 -10.96 6.58
C PRO A 206 22.32 -10.10 7.76
N PHE A 207 21.43 -9.90 8.74
CA PHE A 207 21.71 -9.28 10.03
C PHE A 207 21.73 -10.33 11.14
N GLY A 208 22.58 -10.13 12.15
CA GLY A 208 22.70 -11.04 13.29
C GLY A 208 21.56 -10.94 14.31
N GLY A 209 20.71 -9.90 14.22
CA GLY A 209 19.57 -9.71 15.11
C GLY A 209 18.81 -8.43 14.81
N ASP A 210 17.64 -8.28 15.45
CA ASP A 210 16.76 -7.10 15.29
C ASP A 210 17.45 -5.80 15.72
N ASP A 211 18.30 -5.84 16.76
CA ASP A 211 19.00 -4.66 17.26
C ASP A 211 20.07 -4.18 16.28
N GLU A 212 20.78 -5.10 15.62
CA GLU A 212 21.73 -4.78 14.56
C GLU A 212 21.02 -4.14 13.37
N LEU A 213 19.89 -4.74 12.93
CA LEU A 213 19.07 -4.18 11.85
C LEU A 213 18.58 -2.77 12.20
N ARG A 214 18.07 -2.55 13.41
CA ARG A 214 17.57 -1.23 13.83
C ARG A 214 18.69 -0.19 13.89
N THR A 215 19.86 -0.58 14.37
CA THR A 215 21.05 0.27 14.39
C THR A 215 21.46 0.66 12.97
N ALA A 216 21.55 -0.33 12.08
CA ALA A 216 21.87 -0.11 10.66
C ALA A 216 20.83 0.76 9.97
N LEU A 217 19.54 0.51 10.19
CA LEU A 217 18.45 1.31 9.63
C LEU A 217 18.50 2.77 10.10
N HIS A 218 18.79 3.00 11.38
CA HIS A 218 18.90 4.35 11.92
C HIS A 218 20.06 5.13 11.31
N ALA A 219 21.20 4.47 11.06
CA ALA A 219 22.38 5.05 10.44
C ALA A 219 22.32 5.12 8.91
N ALA A 220 21.37 4.40 8.29
CA ALA A 220 21.26 4.30 6.84
C ALA A 220 20.95 5.65 6.18
N PRO A 221 21.59 5.97 5.05
CA PRO A 221 21.25 7.15 4.28
C PRO A 221 19.83 7.06 3.74
N ILE A 222 19.13 8.19 3.71
CA ILE A 222 17.84 8.33 3.04
C ILE A 222 18.11 8.81 1.61
N VAL A 223 17.53 8.10 0.66
CA VAL A 223 17.55 8.46 -0.77
C VAL A 223 16.14 8.64 -1.29
N THR A 224 16.00 9.34 -2.40
CA THR A 224 14.72 9.43 -3.13
C THR A 224 14.76 8.49 -4.33
N VAL A 225 13.87 7.51 -4.35
CA VAL A 225 13.63 6.67 -5.53
C VAL A 225 12.64 7.40 -6.43
N THR A 226 13.07 7.75 -7.64
CA THR A 226 12.28 8.56 -8.58
C THR A 226 11.86 7.75 -9.79
N GLY A 227 10.70 8.07 -10.36
CA GLY A 227 10.19 7.46 -11.58
C GLY A 227 9.09 8.30 -12.23
N VAL A 228 8.43 7.70 -13.20
CA VAL A 228 7.29 8.30 -13.92
C VAL A 228 6.23 7.23 -14.14
N VAL A 229 4.97 7.54 -13.82
CA VAL A 229 3.82 6.74 -14.27
C VAL A 229 3.43 7.22 -15.65
N VAL A 230 3.49 6.32 -16.62
CA VAL A 230 3.15 6.61 -18.01
C VAL A 230 1.89 5.84 -18.43
N GLY A 231 1.05 6.48 -19.22
CA GLY A 231 -0.10 5.84 -19.82
C GLY A 231 0.09 5.72 -21.33
N ARG A 232 -0.28 4.58 -21.91
CA ARG A 232 -0.36 4.43 -23.37
C ARG A 232 -1.80 4.55 -23.82
N THR A 233 -2.07 5.49 -24.72
CA THR A 233 -3.30 5.44 -25.50
C THR A 233 -3.23 4.21 -26.40
N ARG A 234 -4.27 3.37 -26.37
CA ARG A 234 -4.43 2.34 -27.41
C ARG A 234 -4.45 3.08 -28.76
N THR A 235 -3.44 2.88 -29.57
CA THR A 235 -3.55 3.19 -31.02
C THR A 235 -4.60 2.23 -31.57
N SER A 236 -5.74 2.79 -31.94
CA SER A 236 -6.82 2.12 -32.69
C SER A 236 -6.32 1.60 -34.03
#